data_70d7af4ffb994569b722b6c4ada674bc
#
_entry.id   70d7af4ffb994569b722b6c4ada674bc
#
_cell.length_a   1.000
_cell.length_b   1.000
_cell.length_c   1.000
_cell.angle_alpha   90.00
_cell.angle_beta   90.00
_cell.angle_gamma   90.00
#
_symmetry.space_group_name_H-M   'P 1'
#
loop_
_entity.id
_entity.type
_entity.pdbx_description
1 polymer ?
#
loop_
_entity_poly.entity_id
_entity_poly.type
_entity_poly.pdbx_seq_one_letter_code
_entity_poly.pdbx_strand_id
1 'polypeptide(L)'
;MIATRLIFGIFFLAFVATVSPAQRRSDPLTQAEIDQLRDTAVEPELRMKFYVQFARSRLVVLEQMRADPKVTDRPLRTHQMLEDFLAVYDELNDNLDNFEGRKSDLRKALKAVIEGDTEFQAKLRALQDDARSSRQEADEYRFILSNAIESVDSNTEDHRRLLAEQEELWKHKKKGKS
;
A
#
# COMPACT_ATOMS: atom_id res chain seq x y z
N MET A 1 -24.55 -14.71 -76.07
CA MET A 1 -25.24 -14.18 -74.88
C MET A 1 -24.49 -14.75 -73.68
N ILE A 2 -23.61 -13.97 -73.07
CA ILE A 2 -22.70 -14.41 -72.04
C ILE A 2 -23.23 -13.88 -70.66
N ALA A 3 -23.60 -14.79 -69.80
CA ALA A 3 -24.13 -14.47 -68.48
C ALA A 3 -22.93 -14.38 -67.46
N THR A 4 -22.63 -13.16 -67.00
CA THR A 4 -21.60 -12.87 -66.03
C THR A 4 -22.12 -13.13 -64.60
N ARG A 5 -21.60 -14.15 -63.93
CA ARG A 5 -21.89 -14.42 -62.50
C ARG A 5 -20.97 -13.61 -61.62
N LEU A 6 -21.55 -12.66 -60.91
CA LEU A 6 -20.88 -11.87 -59.86
C LEU A 6 -20.85 -12.70 -58.57
N ILE A 7 -19.62 -13.09 -58.11
CA ILE A 7 -19.41 -13.76 -56.84
C ILE A 7 -19.11 -12.69 -55.78
N PHE A 8 -20.07 -12.47 -54.90
CA PHE A 8 -19.89 -11.59 -53.73
C PHE A 8 -19.19 -12.37 -52.62
N GLY A 9 -17.90 -12.12 -52.46
CA GLY A 9 -17.09 -12.66 -51.35
C GLY A 9 -17.35 -11.89 -50.05
N ILE A 10 -18.08 -12.49 -49.13
CA ILE A 10 -18.23 -11.94 -47.76
C ILE A 10 -16.95 -12.24 -46.97
N PHE A 11 -16.16 -11.21 -46.73
CA PHE A 11 -14.96 -11.27 -45.86
C PHE A 11 -15.42 -11.15 -44.40
N PHE A 12 -15.56 -12.29 -43.72
CA PHE A 12 -15.89 -12.34 -42.30
C PHE A 12 -14.64 -12.02 -41.46
N LEU A 13 -14.51 -10.74 -41.06
CA LEU A 13 -13.43 -10.30 -40.20
C LEU A 13 -13.70 -10.80 -38.77
N ALA A 14 -13.06 -11.91 -38.36
CA ALA A 14 -13.12 -12.42 -37.00
C ALA A 14 -12.34 -11.47 -36.07
N PHE A 15 -13.05 -10.64 -35.31
CA PHE A 15 -12.51 -9.81 -34.28
C PHE A 15 -12.16 -10.70 -33.07
N VAL A 16 -10.92 -11.16 -32.99
CA VAL A 16 -10.40 -11.85 -31.81
C VAL A 16 -10.20 -10.81 -30.71
N ALA A 17 -11.19 -10.67 -29.86
CA ALA A 17 -11.04 -9.92 -28.62
C ALA A 17 -10.00 -10.64 -27.72
N THR A 18 -8.77 -10.14 -27.70
CA THR A 18 -7.77 -10.54 -26.72
C THR A 18 -8.25 -10.05 -25.36
N VAL A 19 -8.88 -10.92 -24.60
CA VAL A 19 -9.16 -10.70 -23.19
C VAL A 19 -7.79 -10.71 -22.49
N SER A 20 -7.21 -9.53 -22.27
CA SER A 20 -6.09 -9.37 -21.35
C SER A 20 -6.56 -9.90 -20.00
N PRO A 21 -5.86 -10.87 -19.38
CA PRO A 21 -6.14 -11.20 -18.00
C PRO A 21 -5.86 -9.95 -17.18
N ALA A 22 -6.92 -9.26 -16.78
CA ALA A 22 -6.82 -8.24 -15.77
C ALA A 22 -6.15 -8.92 -14.58
N GLN A 23 -4.92 -8.52 -14.29
CA GLN A 23 -4.14 -9.00 -13.17
C GLN A 23 -5.01 -8.70 -11.94
N ARG A 24 -5.69 -9.72 -11.43
CA ARG A 24 -6.44 -9.59 -10.18
C ARG A 24 -5.38 -9.22 -9.16
N ARG A 25 -5.36 -7.95 -8.73
CA ARG A 25 -4.66 -7.60 -7.50
C ARG A 25 -5.22 -8.57 -6.46
N SER A 26 -4.39 -9.44 -5.95
CA SER A 26 -4.74 -10.22 -4.77
C SER A 26 -5.04 -9.21 -3.67
N ASP A 27 -6.02 -9.53 -2.83
CA ASP A 27 -6.29 -8.73 -1.63
C ASP A 27 -4.95 -8.54 -0.89
N PRO A 28 -4.55 -7.30 -0.56
CA PRO A 28 -3.28 -7.05 0.12
C PRO A 28 -3.23 -7.69 1.52
N LEU A 29 -4.40 -8.02 2.06
CA LEU A 29 -4.55 -8.63 3.38
C LEU A 29 -4.77 -10.14 3.27
N THR A 30 -4.15 -10.88 4.16
CA THR A 30 -4.46 -12.30 4.34
C THR A 30 -5.83 -12.49 4.99
N GLN A 31 -6.43 -13.68 4.85
CA GLN A 31 -7.72 -13.98 5.50
C GLN A 31 -7.66 -13.79 7.02
N ALA A 32 -6.54 -14.14 7.65
CA ALA A 32 -6.35 -13.95 9.10
C ALA A 32 -6.31 -12.46 9.49
N GLU A 33 -5.72 -11.59 8.68
CA GLU A 33 -5.69 -10.15 8.87
C GLU A 33 -7.09 -9.54 8.67
N ILE A 34 -7.83 -9.99 7.66
CA ILE A 34 -9.24 -9.60 7.43
C ILE A 34 -10.10 -9.98 8.63
N ASP A 35 -9.92 -11.17 9.18
CA ASP A 35 -10.67 -11.64 10.35
C ASP A 35 -10.38 -10.77 11.59
N GLN A 36 -9.13 -10.35 11.80
CA GLN A 36 -8.75 -9.41 12.87
C GLN A 36 -9.40 -8.03 12.70
N LEU A 37 -9.59 -7.56 11.46
CA LEU A 37 -10.20 -6.27 11.18
C LEU A 37 -11.73 -6.26 11.31
N ARG A 38 -12.37 -7.44 11.25
CA ARG A 38 -13.84 -7.56 11.16
C ARG A 38 -14.56 -6.82 12.28
N ASP A 39 -14.08 -6.94 13.50
CA ASP A 39 -14.71 -6.36 14.68
C ASP A 39 -14.24 -4.94 15.02
N THR A 40 -13.37 -4.36 14.18
CA THR A 40 -12.75 -3.05 14.45
C THR A 40 -13.34 -1.90 13.63
N ALA A 41 -14.44 -2.13 12.92
CA ALA A 41 -15.01 -1.17 11.96
C ALA A 41 -15.40 0.21 12.56
N VAL A 42 -15.59 0.28 13.89
CA VAL A 42 -15.97 1.50 14.62
C VAL A 42 -14.89 1.95 15.62
N GLU A 43 -13.75 1.27 15.65
CA GLU A 43 -12.66 1.51 16.61
C GLU A 43 -11.37 1.99 15.87
N PRO A 44 -11.25 3.31 15.59
CA PRO A 44 -10.13 3.82 14.78
C PRO A 44 -8.76 3.43 15.35
N GLU A 45 -8.56 3.55 16.66
CA GLU A 45 -7.28 3.26 17.32
C GLU A 45 -6.86 1.81 17.11
N LEU A 46 -7.76 0.86 17.36
CA LEU A 46 -7.47 -0.56 17.26
C LEU A 46 -7.25 -0.96 15.79
N ARG A 47 -8.10 -0.46 14.90
CA ARG A 47 -8.01 -0.76 13.47
C ARG A 47 -6.68 -0.27 12.87
N MET A 48 -6.27 0.97 13.19
CA MET A 48 -4.99 1.51 12.70
C MET A 48 -3.79 0.77 13.28
N LYS A 49 -3.84 0.36 14.54
CA LYS A 49 -2.79 -0.49 15.13
C LYS A 49 -2.61 -1.81 14.38
N PHE A 50 -3.69 -2.45 13.95
CA PHE A 50 -3.60 -3.66 13.13
C PHE A 50 -2.96 -3.38 11.76
N TYR A 51 -3.38 -2.34 11.06
CA TYR A 51 -2.76 -1.99 9.78
C TYR A 51 -1.27 -1.67 9.92
N VAL A 52 -0.86 -0.91 10.95
CA VAL A 52 0.56 -0.67 11.26
C VAL A 52 1.30 -1.98 11.50
N GLN A 53 0.71 -2.92 12.23
CA GLN A 53 1.30 -4.23 12.47
C GLN A 53 1.44 -5.05 11.18
N PHE A 54 0.45 -5.01 10.29
CA PHE A 54 0.48 -5.73 9.01
C PHE A 54 1.56 -5.14 8.09
N ALA A 55 1.61 -3.83 7.92
CA ALA A 55 2.66 -3.15 7.15
C ALA A 55 4.06 -3.46 7.71
N ARG A 56 4.23 -3.39 9.04
CA ARG A 56 5.46 -3.78 9.73
C ARG A 56 5.87 -5.22 9.41
N SER A 57 4.92 -6.15 9.43
CA SER A 57 5.21 -7.56 9.14
C SER A 57 5.73 -7.77 7.73
N ARG A 58 5.23 -7.01 6.72
CA ARG A 58 5.73 -7.06 5.34
C ARG A 58 7.21 -6.66 5.28
N LEU A 59 7.59 -5.56 5.96
CA LEU A 59 9.00 -5.11 5.99
C LEU A 59 9.90 -6.06 6.78
N VAL A 60 9.42 -6.65 7.87
CA VAL A 60 10.19 -7.67 8.63
C VAL A 60 10.45 -8.91 7.77
N VAL A 61 9.44 -9.40 7.05
CA VAL A 61 9.60 -10.55 6.14
C VAL A 61 10.57 -10.20 5.00
N LEU A 62 10.51 -8.98 4.47
CA LEU A 62 11.47 -8.49 3.47
C LEU A 62 12.91 -8.52 4.00
N GLU A 63 13.17 -8.00 5.20
CA GLU A 63 14.49 -8.01 5.83
C GLU A 63 15.01 -9.45 6.02
N GLN A 64 14.15 -10.35 6.53
CA GLN A 64 14.50 -11.76 6.72
C GLN A 64 14.83 -12.47 5.40
N MET A 65 14.03 -12.26 4.37
CA MET A 65 14.26 -12.79 3.03
C MET A 65 15.61 -12.31 2.46
N ARG A 66 15.90 -11.02 2.61
CA ARG A 66 17.17 -10.45 2.13
C ARG A 66 18.38 -10.95 2.90
N ALA A 67 18.25 -11.27 4.17
CA ALA A 67 19.30 -11.84 5.00
C ALA A 67 19.57 -13.34 4.72
N ASP A 68 18.65 -14.04 4.08
CA ASP A 68 18.84 -15.48 3.77
C ASP A 68 19.73 -15.66 2.53
N PRO A 69 20.95 -16.23 2.67
CA PRO A 69 21.86 -16.46 1.55
C PRO A 69 21.37 -17.50 0.54
N LYS A 70 20.34 -18.29 0.87
CA LYS A 70 19.77 -19.32 0.00
C LYS A 70 18.78 -18.76 -1.01
N VAL A 71 18.33 -17.54 -0.84
CA VAL A 71 17.38 -16.90 -1.76
C VAL A 71 18.12 -16.46 -3.03
N THR A 72 17.72 -17.02 -4.16
CA THR A 72 18.35 -16.77 -5.48
C THR A 72 17.74 -15.58 -6.21
N ASP A 73 16.42 -15.40 -6.12
CA ASP A 73 15.67 -14.34 -6.85
C ASP A 73 15.42 -13.12 -5.97
N ARG A 74 16.44 -12.72 -5.20
CA ARG A 74 16.34 -11.66 -4.20
C ARG A 74 15.84 -10.32 -4.76
N PRO A 75 16.29 -9.82 -5.94
CA PRO A 75 15.79 -8.57 -6.48
C PRO A 75 14.31 -8.59 -6.78
N LEU A 76 13.82 -9.61 -7.49
CA LEU A 76 12.41 -9.76 -7.83
C LEU A 76 11.53 -9.90 -6.58
N ARG A 77 11.97 -10.71 -5.60
CA ARG A 77 11.26 -10.87 -4.33
C ARG A 77 11.22 -9.57 -3.52
N THR A 78 12.31 -8.77 -3.54
CA THR A 78 12.34 -7.46 -2.91
C THR A 78 11.28 -6.55 -3.54
N HIS A 79 11.18 -6.53 -4.86
CA HIS A 79 10.15 -5.79 -5.59
C HIS A 79 8.74 -6.19 -5.14
N GLN A 80 8.41 -7.48 -5.18
CA GLN A 80 7.10 -8.01 -4.79
C GLN A 80 6.73 -7.67 -3.33
N MET A 81 7.68 -7.81 -2.40
CA MET A 81 7.43 -7.50 -0.99
C MET A 81 7.25 -6.01 -0.72
N LEU A 82 7.88 -5.14 -1.52
CA LEU A 82 7.63 -3.70 -1.46
C LEU A 82 6.24 -3.35 -2.02
N GLU A 83 5.79 -4.04 -3.08
CA GLU A 83 4.40 -3.92 -3.56
C GLU A 83 3.39 -4.34 -2.49
N ASP A 84 3.63 -5.47 -1.81
CA ASP A 84 2.76 -5.95 -0.73
C ASP A 84 2.73 -4.96 0.46
N PHE A 85 3.89 -4.38 0.81
CA PHE A 85 3.95 -3.33 1.83
C PHE A 85 3.12 -2.11 1.44
N LEU A 86 3.34 -1.58 0.22
CA LEU A 86 2.60 -0.41 -0.27
C LEU A 86 1.10 -0.66 -0.30
N ALA A 87 0.67 -1.83 -0.77
CA ALA A 87 -0.75 -2.16 -0.84
C ALA A 87 -1.42 -2.17 0.56
N VAL A 88 -0.74 -2.68 1.59
CA VAL A 88 -1.24 -2.64 2.98
C VAL A 88 -1.20 -1.21 3.54
N TYR A 89 -0.18 -0.43 3.18
CA TYR A 89 -0.03 0.95 3.62
C TYR A 89 -1.09 1.87 2.99
N ASP A 90 -1.43 1.65 1.73
CA ASP A 90 -2.54 2.34 1.05
C ASP A 90 -3.89 2.03 1.74
N GLU A 91 -4.16 0.77 2.09
CA GLU A 91 -5.34 0.38 2.85
C GLU A 91 -5.40 1.06 4.23
N LEU A 92 -4.26 1.26 4.90
CA LEU A 92 -4.18 2.02 6.14
C LEU A 92 -4.67 3.46 5.92
N ASN A 93 -4.15 4.13 4.89
CA ASN A 93 -4.50 5.51 4.58
C ASN A 93 -5.97 5.66 4.19
N ASP A 94 -6.48 4.78 3.33
CA ASP A 94 -7.90 4.75 2.93
C ASP A 94 -8.83 4.60 4.15
N ASN A 95 -8.44 3.77 5.12
CA ASN A 95 -9.21 3.61 6.35
C ASN A 95 -9.13 4.85 7.26
N LEU A 96 -7.98 5.52 7.33
CA LEU A 96 -7.81 6.78 8.04
C LEU A 96 -8.74 7.86 7.48
N ASP A 97 -8.74 8.03 6.15
CA ASP A 97 -9.61 8.97 5.43
C ASP A 97 -11.10 8.67 5.67
N ASN A 98 -11.47 7.39 5.67
CA ASN A 98 -12.84 6.97 5.99
C ASN A 98 -13.27 7.38 7.41
N PHE A 99 -12.39 7.23 8.39
CA PHE A 99 -12.67 7.66 9.77
C PHE A 99 -12.68 9.18 9.91
N GLU A 100 -11.81 9.89 9.21
CA GLU A 100 -11.82 11.36 9.14
C GLU A 100 -13.14 11.87 8.55
N GLY A 101 -13.58 11.31 7.44
CA GLY A 101 -14.87 11.64 6.80
C GLY A 101 -16.07 11.41 7.72
N ARG A 102 -15.99 10.45 8.64
CA ARG A 102 -16.99 10.20 9.70
C ARG A 102 -16.84 11.13 10.92
N LYS A 103 -15.84 12.01 10.92
CA LYS A 103 -15.50 12.92 12.05
C LYS A 103 -15.19 12.19 13.34
N SER A 104 -14.55 11.01 13.23
CA SER A 104 -14.09 10.22 14.36
C SER A 104 -12.96 10.93 15.12
N ASP A 105 -12.78 10.62 16.40
CA ASP A 105 -11.59 11.05 17.15
C ASP A 105 -10.41 10.18 16.78
N LEU A 106 -9.48 10.73 15.99
CA LEU A 106 -8.33 10.01 15.44
C LEU A 106 -7.03 10.22 16.22
N ARG A 107 -7.01 11.03 17.28
CA ARG A 107 -5.78 11.44 17.97
C ARG A 107 -4.93 10.26 18.45
N LYS A 108 -5.54 9.19 18.96
CA LYS A 108 -4.80 8.00 19.39
C LYS A 108 -4.37 7.12 18.22
N ALA A 109 -5.24 6.98 17.22
CA ALA A 109 -4.95 6.26 16.00
C ALA A 109 -3.74 6.89 15.27
N LEU A 110 -3.76 8.21 15.07
CA LEU A 110 -2.70 8.95 14.40
C LEU A 110 -1.36 8.86 15.14
N LYS A 111 -1.34 8.87 16.48
CA LYS A 111 -0.11 8.66 17.24
C LYS A 111 0.53 7.30 16.95
N ALA A 112 -0.30 6.24 16.88
CA ALA A 112 0.19 4.90 16.56
C ALA A 112 0.67 4.79 15.10
N VAL A 113 -0.02 5.47 14.17
CA VAL A 113 0.38 5.51 12.75
C VAL A 113 1.69 6.25 12.58
N ILE A 114 1.86 7.45 13.17
CA ILE A 114 3.09 8.26 13.07
C ILE A 114 4.30 7.53 13.68
N GLU A 115 4.10 6.75 14.75
CA GLU A 115 5.14 5.88 15.30
C GLU A 115 5.53 4.79 14.29
N GLY A 116 4.55 4.15 13.65
CA GLY A 116 4.78 3.18 12.59
C GLY A 116 5.50 3.79 11.39
N ASP A 117 5.07 4.96 10.92
CA ASP A 117 5.70 5.69 9.80
C ASP A 117 7.18 5.95 10.06
N THR A 118 7.53 6.36 11.28
CA THR A 118 8.93 6.60 11.68
C THR A 118 9.77 5.32 11.54
N GLU A 119 9.21 4.18 11.94
CA GLU A 119 9.86 2.88 11.77
C GLU A 119 9.98 2.50 10.28
N PHE A 120 8.92 2.68 9.50
CA PHE A 120 8.91 2.36 8.07
C PHE A 120 9.93 3.21 7.31
N GLN A 121 9.99 4.51 7.58
CA GLN A 121 11.00 5.40 7.02
C GLN A 121 12.42 4.90 7.29
N ALA A 122 12.71 4.49 8.53
CA ALA A 122 14.04 4.00 8.90
C ALA A 122 14.40 2.71 8.13
N LYS A 123 13.47 1.75 8.04
CA LYS A 123 13.67 0.48 7.32
C LYS A 123 13.83 0.66 5.82
N LEU A 124 13.00 1.47 5.19
CA LEU A 124 13.06 1.74 3.75
C LEU A 124 14.35 2.49 3.37
N ARG A 125 14.80 3.43 4.21
CA ARG A 125 16.08 4.14 3.99
C ARG A 125 17.27 3.22 4.18
N ALA A 126 17.26 2.32 5.16
CA ALA A 126 18.30 1.30 5.30
C ALA A 126 18.39 0.41 4.05
N LEU A 127 17.24 -0.02 3.50
CA LEU A 127 17.20 -0.75 2.24
C LEU A 127 17.72 0.08 1.06
N GLN A 128 17.46 1.38 1.02
CA GLN A 128 17.99 2.29 -0.02
C GLN A 128 19.51 2.41 0.07
N ASP A 129 20.08 2.45 1.27
CA ASP A 129 21.54 2.51 1.45
C ASP A 129 22.21 1.20 1.02
N ASP A 130 21.61 0.04 1.32
CA ASP A 130 22.04 -1.25 0.79
C ASP A 130 21.98 -1.29 -0.75
N ALA A 131 20.92 -0.78 -1.34
CA ALA A 131 20.73 -0.70 -2.79
C ALA A 131 21.82 0.14 -3.49
N ARG A 132 22.32 1.18 -2.85
CA ARG A 132 23.43 1.99 -3.37
C ARG A 132 24.74 1.20 -3.49
N SER A 133 24.94 0.23 -2.59
CA SER A 133 26.13 -0.62 -2.59
C SER A 133 26.06 -1.75 -3.64
N SER A 134 24.87 -2.14 -4.07
CA SER A 134 24.62 -3.23 -5.03
C SER A 134 23.74 -2.77 -6.19
N ARG A 135 24.23 -1.81 -6.99
CA ARG A 135 23.45 -1.13 -8.03
C ARG A 135 22.78 -2.07 -9.03
N GLN A 136 23.49 -3.11 -9.48
CA GLN A 136 22.95 -4.06 -10.47
C GLN A 136 21.77 -4.86 -9.91
N GLU A 137 21.82 -5.24 -8.64
CA GLU A 137 20.70 -5.92 -7.95
C GLU A 137 19.53 -4.96 -7.74
N ALA A 138 19.83 -3.70 -7.43
CA ALA A 138 18.83 -2.70 -7.10
C ALA A 138 18.00 -2.22 -8.32
N ASP A 139 18.47 -2.41 -9.55
CA ASP A 139 17.77 -1.94 -10.74
C ASP A 139 16.35 -2.51 -10.86
N GLU A 140 16.12 -3.74 -10.39
CA GLU A 140 14.83 -4.42 -10.41
C GLU A 140 13.79 -3.78 -9.45
N TYR A 141 14.22 -3.26 -8.30
CA TYR A 141 13.29 -2.75 -7.27
C TYR A 141 13.49 -1.27 -6.91
N ARG A 142 14.45 -0.58 -7.53
CA ARG A 142 14.76 0.82 -7.19
C ARG A 142 13.56 1.75 -7.33
N PHE A 143 12.76 1.57 -8.37
CA PHE A 143 11.59 2.42 -8.61
C PHE A 143 10.52 2.23 -7.52
N ILE A 144 10.17 0.98 -7.22
CA ILE A 144 9.17 0.68 -6.19
C ILE A 144 9.66 1.08 -4.79
N LEU A 145 10.96 0.96 -4.51
CA LEU A 145 11.57 1.43 -3.27
C LEU A 145 11.49 2.96 -3.14
N SER A 146 11.80 3.69 -4.21
CA SER A 146 11.66 5.15 -4.22
C SER A 146 10.22 5.58 -3.99
N ASN A 147 9.26 4.91 -4.63
CA ASN A 147 7.84 5.14 -4.43
C ASN A 147 7.42 4.85 -2.99
N ALA A 148 7.89 3.75 -2.39
CA ALA A 148 7.58 3.43 -1.00
C ALA A 148 8.11 4.49 -0.01
N ILE A 149 9.32 4.98 -0.22
CA ILE A 149 9.90 6.06 0.59
C ILE A 149 9.09 7.35 0.44
N GLU A 150 8.79 7.76 -0.78
CA GLU A 150 8.03 8.98 -1.06
C GLU A 150 6.61 8.90 -0.47
N SER A 151 5.94 7.77 -0.62
CA SER A 151 4.61 7.55 -0.07
C SER A 151 4.61 7.67 1.45
N VAL A 152 5.55 7.01 2.14
CA VAL A 152 5.63 7.07 3.61
C VAL A 152 6.04 8.47 4.08
N ASP A 153 6.97 9.14 3.41
CA ASP A 153 7.39 10.50 3.78
C ASP A 153 6.23 11.49 3.65
N SER A 154 5.49 11.47 2.53
CA SER A 154 4.35 12.35 2.29
C SER A 154 3.22 12.10 3.29
N ASN A 155 2.81 10.84 3.46
CA ASN A 155 1.73 10.50 4.38
C ASN A 155 2.09 10.81 5.85
N THR A 156 3.36 10.64 6.24
CA THR A 156 3.81 11.01 7.59
C THR A 156 3.58 12.51 7.88
N GLU A 157 3.82 13.38 6.91
CA GLU A 157 3.57 14.81 7.06
C GLU A 157 2.08 15.10 7.18
N ASP A 158 1.25 14.44 6.36
CA ASP A 158 -0.21 14.55 6.40
C ASP A 158 -0.78 14.05 7.73
N HIS A 159 -0.31 12.91 8.24
CA HIS A 159 -0.73 12.36 9.54
C HIS A 159 -0.38 13.31 10.70
N ARG A 160 0.80 13.92 10.67
CA ARG A 160 1.20 14.92 11.70
C ARG A 160 0.32 16.17 11.65
N ARG A 161 0.03 16.66 10.43
CA ARG A 161 -0.88 17.79 10.23
C ARG A 161 -2.28 17.47 10.75
N LEU A 162 -2.84 16.33 10.36
CA LEU A 162 -4.16 15.89 10.80
C LEU A 162 -4.22 15.70 12.32
N LEU A 163 -3.17 15.17 12.95
CA LEU A 163 -3.10 15.06 14.41
C LEU A 163 -3.16 16.43 15.07
N ALA A 164 -2.41 17.41 14.57
CA ALA A 164 -2.41 18.76 15.11
C ALA A 164 -3.81 19.41 15.00
N GLU A 165 -4.47 19.27 13.86
CA GLU A 165 -5.84 19.77 13.64
C GLU A 165 -6.84 19.09 14.61
N GLN A 166 -6.77 17.79 14.79
CA GLN A 166 -7.62 17.03 15.71
C GLN A 166 -7.40 17.47 17.18
N GLU A 167 -6.16 17.73 17.58
CA GLU A 167 -5.83 18.22 18.93
C GLU A 167 -6.37 19.63 19.18
N GLU A 168 -6.30 20.55 18.20
CA GLU A 168 -6.87 21.89 18.30
C GLU A 168 -8.40 21.85 18.40
N LEU A 169 -9.06 21.08 17.55
CA LEU A 169 -10.52 20.89 17.61
C LEU A 169 -10.96 20.37 18.98
N TRP A 170 -10.20 19.49 19.58
CA TRP A 170 -10.49 18.95 20.91
C TRP A 170 -10.34 20.00 22.01
N LYS A 171 -9.30 20.83 21.96
CA LYS A 171 -9.10 21.94 22.91
C LYS A 171 -10.27 22.93 22.88
N HIS A 172 -10.76 23.29 21.69
CA HIS A 172 -11.90 24.17 21.52
C HIS A 172 -13.20 23.56 22.08
N LYS A 173 -13.47 22.28 21.79
CA LYS A 173 -14.65 21.59 22.34
C LYS A 173 -14.64 21.52 23.88
N LYS A 174 -13.47 21.39 24.50
CA LYS A 174 -13.34 21.35 25.96
C LYS A 174 -13.58 22.72 26.60
N LYS A 175 -13.06 23.80 25.99
CA LYS A 175 -13.28 25.20 26.46
C LYS A 175 -14.74 25.64 26.35
N GLY A 176 -15.48 25.21 25.33
CA GLY A 176 -16.89 25.56 25.15
C GLY A 176 -17.89 24.83 26.06
N LYS A 177 -17.40 23.82 26.85
CA LYS A 177 -18.20 23.06 27.81
C LYS A 177 -17.93 23.45 29.27
N SER A 178 -17.00 24.38 29.54
CA SER A 178 -16.70 24.98 30.84
C SER A 178 -17.32 26.36 30.95
#